data_81396ab7b697c9611144e608b92ab2fa
#
_entry.id   81396ab7b697c9611144e608b92ab2fa
#
_cell.length_a   1.000
_cell.length_b   1.000
_cell.length_c   1.000
_cell.angle_alpha   90.00
_cell.angle_beta   90.00
_cell.angle_gamma   90.00
#
_symmetry.space_group_name_H-M   'P 1'
#
loop_
_entity.id
_entity.type
_entity.pdbx_description
1 polymer ?
#
loop_
_entity_poly.entity_id
_entity_poly.type
_entity_poly.pdbx_seq_one_letter_code
_entity_poly.pdbx_strand_id
1 'polypeptide(L)'
;MRVEVAKELAEIQLDQAFDGLVAGLDDPSPFVRRAVIGSLARIKTHNSYKAVKSVVQHGDASYYVEAAACRTIAAIAAAHLEDKPHEDKVIKLLKSVLEERAGWNEVVRSGAVAGLAEFKSSEAALSLLLEYTKAGIPQPLRLGAIRSVGKISTGQTPANIERILDRLAEIARETFFLTQVAVLTALGQMETPKAIGILQSLANQTADGRVRRYAEEEVSKVQKNIGTDKTLKQLREELDQIKQQNQELKSRLENLEAKSK
;
A
#
# COMPACT_ATOMS: atom_id res chain seq x y z
N MET A 1 -8.52 9.85 26.02
CA MET A 1 -8.23 11.28 25.87
C MET A 1 -6.93 11.54 25.08
N ARG A 2 -5.69 11.22 25.57
CA ARG A 2 -4.44 11.53 24.84
C ARG A 2 -4.36 10.96 23.43
N VAL A 3 -4.89 9.76 23.16
CA VAL A 3 -4.99 9.15 21.83
C VAL A 3 -5.86 9.98 20.89
N GLU A 4 -6.98 10.48 21.34
CA GLU A 4 -7.87 11.34 20.54
C GLU A 4 -7.21 12.70 20.28
N VAL A 5 -6.56 13.29 21.28
CA VAL A 5 -5.79 14.53 21.08
C VAL A 5 -4.73 14.36 19.97
N ALA A 6 -4.00 13.22 19.97
CA ALA A 6 -3.02 12.96 18.92
C ALA A 6 -3.66 12.86 17.52
N LYS A 7 -4.88 12.36 17.40
CA LYS A 7 -5.60 12.28 16.12
C LYS A 7 -6.11 13.67 15.67
N GLU A 8 -6.66 14.43 16.59
CA GLU A 8 -7.17 15.78 16.32
C GLU A 8 -6.05 16.76 15.94
N LEU A 9 -4.88 16.66 16.58
CA LEU A 9 -3.71 17.46 16.22
C LEU A 9 -3.27 17.24 14.75
N ALA A 10 -3.53 16.07 14.17
CA ALA A 10 -3.21 15.82 12.76
C ALA A 10 -4.11 16.58 11.78
N GLU A 11 -5.30 17.00 12.20
CA GLU A 11 -6.22 17.81 11.41
C GLU A 11 -5.87 19.31 11.46
N ILE A 12 -5.09 19.71 12.48
CA ILE A 12 -4.63 21.09 12.68
C ILE A 12 -3.27 21.22 11.98
N GLN A 13 -3.25 21.79 10.79
CA GLN A 13 -2.02 21.96 9.97
C GLN A 13 -1.16 23.15 10.44
N LEU A 14 -0.83 23.19 11.73
CA LEU A 14 0.03 24.24 12.32
C LEU A 14 1.32 23.62 12.87
N ASP A 15 2.43 24.36 12.78
CA ASP A 15 3.74 23.92 13.29
C ASP A 15 3.68 23.54 14.78
N GLN A 16 2.93 24.29 15.60
CA GLN A 16 2.74 23.99 17.03
C GLN A 16 2.03 22.64 17.27
N ALA A 17 1.10 22.25 16.41
CA ALA A 17 0.44 20.95 16.47
C ALA A 17 1.44 19.82 16.14
N PHE A 18 2.36 20.05 15.21
CA PHE A 18 3.43 19.12 14.88
C PHE A 18 4.37 18.89 16.07
N ASP A 19 4.82 19.96 16.73
CA ASP A 19 5.70 19.85 17.92
C ASP A 19 5.04 19.08 19.06
N GLY A 20 3.75 19.30 19.29
CA GLY A 20 2.95 18.54 20.24
C GLY A 20 2.82 17.05 19.89
N LEU A 21 2.71 16.73 18.59
CA LEU A 21 2.71 15.34 18.12
C LEU A 21 4.07 14.68 18.33
N VAL A 22 5.15 15.36 17.98
CA VAL A 22 6.51 14.81 18.16
C VAL A 22 6.81 14.53 19.63
N ALA A 23 6.44 15.45 20.53
CA ALA A 23 6.55 15.22 21.97
C ALA A 23 5.74 13.99 22.46
N GLY A 24 4.64 13.67 21.80
CA GLY A 24 3.83 12.48 22.08
C GLY A 24 4.50 11.15 21.68
N LEU A 25 5.63 11.16 20.95
CA LEU A 25 6.43 9.94 20.71
C LEU A 25 7.11 9.43 21.98
N ASP A 26 7.29 10.27 23.00
CA ASP A 26 7.84 9.90 24.31
C ASP A 26 6.78 9.58 25.36
N ASP A 27 5.49 9.55 24.97
CA ASP A 27 4.41 9.21 25.90
C ASP A 27 4.60 7.81 26.50
N PRO A 28 4.41 7.61 27.80
CA PRO A 28 4.57 6.30 28.45
C PRO A 28 3.64 5.23 27.87
N SER A 29 2.50 5.61 27.30
CA SER A 29 1.54 4.67 26.69
C SER A 29 1.89 4.33 25.22
N PRO A 30 2.11 3.05 24.90
CA PRO A 30 2.34 2.64 23.52
C PRO A 30 1.14 2.91 22.60
N PHE A 31 -0.06 2.99 23.15
CA PHE A 31 -1.26 3.35 22.39
C PHE A 31 -1.22 4.80 21.92
N VAL A 32 -0.70 5.71 22.76
CA VAL A 32 -0.52 7.11 22.39
C VAL A 32 0.59 7.25 21.36
N ARG A 33 1.77 6.66 21.61
CA ARG A 33 2.88 6.68 20.64
C ARG A 33 2.45 6.14 19.27
N ARG A 34 1.70 5.03 19.22
CA ARG A 34 1.17 4.48 17.97
C ARG A 34 0.16 5.42 17.28
N ALA A 35 -0.69 6.10 18.05
CA ALA A 35 -1.62 7.09 17.49
C ALA A 35 -0.87 8.28 16.91
N VAL A 36 0.16 8.77 17.59
CA VAL A 36 1.05 9.84 17.09
C VAL A 36 1.70 9.45 15.76
N ILE A 37 2.27 8.25 15.67
CA ILE A 37 2.84 7.75 14.40
C ILE A 37 1.79 7.73 13.27
N GLY A 38 0.57 7.27 13.57
CA GLY A 38 -0.53 7.31 12.60
C GLY A 38 -0.93 8.72 12.19
N SER A 39 -0.85 9.68 13.09
CA SER A 39 -1.10 11.11 12.83
C SER A 39 -0.02 11.74 11.96
N LEU A 40 1.25 11.42 12.21
CA LEU A 40 2.37 11.83 11.37
C LEU A 40 2.27 11.30 9.92
N ALA A 41 1.63 10.13 9.72
CA ALA A 41 1.33 9.59 8.41
C ALA A 41 0.35 10.45 7.60
N ARG A 42 -0.51 11.24 8.25
CA ARG A 42 -1.45 12.16 7.59
C ARG A 42 -0.79 13.46 7.20
N ILE A 43 0.07 13.99 8.06
CA ILE A 43 0.77 15.26 7.85
C ILE A 43 1.77 15.17 6.69
N LYS A 44 2.49 14.06 6.52
CA LYS A 44 3.40 13.73 5.41
C LYS A 44 4.44 14.82 5.09
N THR A 45 5.00 15.47 6.11
CA THR A 45 6.07 16.47 5.94
C THR A 45 7.46 15.83 6.07
N HIS A 46 8.50 16.56 5.66
CA HIS A 46 9.88 16.16 5.89
C HIS A 46 10.21 15.97 7.38
N ASN A 47 9.63 16.79 8.25
CA ASN A 47 9.79 16.66 9.70
C ASN A 47 9.08 15.42 10.22
N SER A 48 7.88 15.08 9.72
CA SER A 48 7.20 13.81 10.02
C SER A 48 8.05 12.61 9.61
N TYR A 49 8.68 12.67 8.42
CA TYR A 49 9.61 11.65 7.96
C TYR A 49 10.79 11.46 8.92
N LYS A 50 11.45 12.56 9.36
CA LYS A 50 12.57 12.50 10.32
C LYS A 50 12.17 11.87 11.65
N ALA A 51 11.05 12.31 12.22
CA ALA A 51 10.55 11.80 13.50
C ALA A 51 10.27 10.30 13.43
N VAL A 52 9.52 9.85 12.40
CA VAL A 52 9.19 8.42 12.24
C VAL A 52 10.44 7.60 11.90
N LYS A 53 11.38 8.13 11.09
CA LYS A 53 12.65 7.46 10.80
C LYS A 53 13.44 7.16 12.06
N SER A 54 13.49 8.10 13.00
CA SER A 54 14.15 7.89 14.29
C SER A 54 13.58 6.67 15.04
N VAL A 55 12.26 6.53 15.07
CA VAL A 55 11.60 5.37 15.70
C VAL A 55 11.96 4.07 15.00
N VAL A 56 11.98 4.04 13.64
CA VAL A 56 12.38 2.83 12.89
C VAL A 56 13.83 2.45 13.15
N GLN A 57 14.74 3.43 13.28
CA GLN A 57 16.17 3.18 13.46
C GLN A 57 16.52 2.75 14.89
N HIS A 58 15.96 3.40 15.89
CA HIS A 58 16.30 3.15 17.30
C HIS A 58 15.39 2.11 17.97
N GLY A 59 14.22 1.84 17.37
CA GLY A 59 13.20 0.96 17.92
C GLY A 59 12.30 1.65 18.93
N ASP A 60 11.36 0.88 19.47
CA ASP A 60 10.44 1.26 20.54
C ASP A 60 10.24 0.06 21.47
N ALA A 61 9.95 0.30 22.74
CA ALA A 61 9.61 -0.75 23.70
C ALA A 61 8.38 -1.59 23.29
N SER A 62 7.59 -1.11 22.33
CA SER A 62 6.43 -1.81 21.79
C SER A 62 6.62 -2.18 20.31
N TYR A 63 6.65 -3.45 20.01
CA TYR A 63 6.66 -3.98 18.63
C TYR A 63 5.54 -3.40 17.73
N TYR A 64 4.40 -3.06 18.31
CA TYR A 64 3.29 -2.46 17.57
C TYR A 64 3.55 -1.00 17.17
N VAL A 65 4.32 -0.27 17.97
CA VAL A 65 4.77 1.09 17.64
C VAL A 65 5.80 1.03 16.52
N GLU A 66 6.81 0.15 16.63
CA GLU A 66 7.79 -0.08 15.58
C GLU A 66 7.14 -0.51 14.26
N ALA A 67 6.20 -1.47 14.30
CA ALA A 67 5.48 -1.91 13.11
C ALA A 67 4.65 -0.78 12.46
N ALA A 68 4.08 0.10 13.28
CA ALA A 68 3.38 1.29 12.77
C ALA A 68 4.37 2.26 12.13
N ALA A 69 5.54 2.48 12.74
CA ALA A 69 6.58 3.35 12.20
C ALA A 69 7.09 2.86 10.84
N CYS A 70 7.30 1.54 10.66
CA CYS A 70 7.68 0.95 9.38
C CYS A 70 6.66 1.23 8.27
N ARG A 71 5.38 1.10 8.56
CA ARG A 71 4.31 1.44 7.60
C ARG A 71 4.25 2.92 7.30
N THR A 72 4.35 3.74 8.34
CA THR A 72 4.21 5.20 8.22
C THR A 72 5.35 5.83 7.45
N ILE A 73 6.61 5.42 7.70
CA ILE A 73 7.75 5.97 6.97
C ILE A 73 7.64 5.69 5.47
N ALA A 74 7.16 4.50 5.09
CA ALA A 74 6.93 4.15 3.70
C ALA A 74 5.79 4.98 3.09
N ALA A 75 4.66 5.14 3.80
CA ALA A 75 3.54 5.95 3.34
C ALA A 75 3.91 7.43 3.15
N ILE A 76 4.78 7.99 4.01
CA ILE A 76 5.29 9.34 3.85
C ILE A 76 6.22 9.41 2.62
N ALA A 77 7.15 8.47 2.47
CA ALA A 77 8.11 8.46 1.36
C ALA A 77 7.42 8.25 0.00
N ALA A 78 6.42 7.36 -0.07
CA ALA A 78 5.67 7.09 -1.29
C ALA A 78 4.76 8.26 -1.72
N ALA A 79 4.37 9.15 -0.80
CA ALA A 79 3.55 10.32 -1.11
C ALA A 79 4.36 11.47 -1.74
N HIS A 80 5.68 11.50 -1.54
CA HIS A 80 6.59 12.50 -2.10
C HIS A 80 7.17 12.00 -3.43
N LEU A 81 6.38 12.03 -4.48
CA LEU A 81 6.71 11.51 -5.82
C LEU A 81 7.90 12.21 -6.50
N GLU A 82 8.32 13.39 -6.01
CA GLU A 82 9.38 14.19 -6.64
C GLU A 82 10.80 13.80 -6.20
N ASP A 83 10.95 12.96 -5.17
CA ASP A 83 12.24 12.69 -4.54
C ASP A 83 12.56 11.19 -4.45
N LYS A 84 12.85 10.56 -5.60
CA LYS A 84 13.28 9.15 -5.71
C LYS A 84 14.39 8.72 -4.73
N PRO A 85 15.37 9.60 -4.35
CA PRO A 85 16.38 9.24 -3.36
C PRO A 85 15.84 8.83 -1.99
N HIS A 86 14.66 9.32 -1.61
CA HIS A 86 14.02 8.94 -0.33
C HIS A 86 13.41 7.54 -0.39
N GLU A 87 12.81 7.16 -1.51
CA GLU A 87 12.23 5.82 -1.71
C GLU A 87 13.29 4.72 -1.51
N ASP A 88 14.39 4.79 -2.25
CA ASP A 88 15.49 3.81 -2.14
C ASP A 88 16.06 3.71 -0.72
N LYS A 89 16.20 4.85 -0.03
CA LYS A 89 16.69 4.86 1.36
C LYS A 89 15.71 4.17 2.31
N VAL A 90 14.40 4.38 2.11
CA VAL A 90 13.39 3.74 2.95
C VAL A 90 13.29 2.24 2.63
N ILE A 91 13.34 1.84 1.36
CA ILE A 91 13.37 0.41 0.99
C ILE A 91 14.59 -0.29 1.65
N LYS A 92 15.78 0.32 1.60
CA LYS A 92 16.98 -0.20 2.28
C LYS A 92 16.78 -0.28 3.80
N LEU A 93 16.19 0.72 4.42
CA LEU A 93 15.89 0.72 5.84
C LEU A 93 14.88 -0.38 6.21
N LEU A 94 13.82 -0.57 5.44
CA LEU A 94 12.85 -1.64 5.67
C LEU A 94 13.46 -3.02 5.43
N LYS A 95 14.39 -3.14 4.48
CA LYS A 95 15.16 -4.36 4.27
C LYS A 95 16.01 -4.71 5.51
N SER A 96 16.74 -3.77 6.10
CA SER A 96 17.50 -4.04 7.35
C SER A 96 16.56 -4.45 8.49
N VAL A 97 15.37 -3.84 8.61
CA VAL A 97 14.37 -4.29 9.59
C VAL A 97 13.96 -5.75 9.36
N LEU A 98 13.76 -6.15 8.09
CA LEU A 98 13.42 -7.53 7.73
C LEU A 98 14.53 -8.53 8.05
N GLU A 99 15.77 -8.12 7.95
CA GLU A 99 16.95 -8.98 8.21
C GLU A 99 17.29 -9.06 9.71
N GLU A 100 17.17 -7.96 10.45
CA GLU A 100 17.74 -7.81 11.79
C GLU A 100 16.70 -7.84 12.93
N ARG A 101 15.41 -7.56 12.65
CA ARG A 101 14.37 -7.39 13.68
C ARG A 101 13.41 -8.59 13.77
N ALA A 102 13.96 -9.82 13.72
CA ALA A 102 13.18 -11.00 14.07
C ALA A 102 12.74 -10.93 15.54
N GLY A 103 11.49 -11.25 15.81
CA GLY A 103 10.97 -11.11 17.17
C GLY A 103 9.57 -11.69 17.33
N TRP A 104 8.93 -11.32 18.43
CA TRP A 104 7.64 -11.86 18.82
C TRP A 104 6.61 -11.78 17.68
N ASN A 105 6.17 -12.95 17.23
CA ASN A 105 5.14 -13.13 16.20
C ASN A 105 5.39 -12.30 14.92
N GLU A 106 6.63 -11.97 14.63
CA GLU A 106 7.06 -11.22 13.44
C GLU A 106 6.38 -9.85 13.27
N VAL A 107 5.93 -9.21 14.35
CA VAL A 107 5.11 -8.00 14.31
C VAL A 107 5.84 -6.87 13.60
N VAL A 108 7.11 -6.61 13.95
CA VAL A 108 7.90 -5.52 13.38
C VAL A 108 8.19 -5.77 11.90
N ARG A 109 8.66 -6.99 11.57
CA ARG A 109 8.95 -7.40 10.18
C ARG A 109 7.70 -7.38 9.31
N SER A 110 6.54 -7.76 9.86
CA SER A 110 5.25 -7.63 9.18
C SER A 110 4.87 -6.16 8.91
N GLY A 111 5.28 -5.25 9.79
CA GLY A 111 5.17 -3.81 9.55
C GLY A 111 6.03 -3.34 8.37
N ALA A 112 7.27 -3.84 8.27
CA ALA A 112 8.16 -3.54 7.17
C ALA A 112 7.65 -4.08 5.83
N VAL A 113 7.16 -5.33 5.79
CA VAL A 113 6.51 -5.93 4.61
C VAL A 113 5.31 -5.10 4.15
N ALA A 114 4.46 -4.67 5.08
CA ALA A 114 3.31 -3.83 4.76
C ALA A 114 3.72 -2.44 4.24
N GLY A 115 4.84 -1.91 4.75
CA GLY A 115 5.42 -0.65 4.29
C GLY A 115 5.96 -0.75 2.86
N LEU A 116 6.68 -1.83 2.52
CA LEU A 116 7.19 -2.05 1.15
C LEU A 116 6.08 -2.00 0.10
N ALA A 117 4.86 -2.42 0.43
CA ALA A 117 3.73 -2.39 -0.48
C ALA A 117 3.20 -0.97 -0.80
N GLU A 118 3.71 0.09 -0.16
CA GLU A 118 3.39 1.48 -0.52
C GLU A 118 4.14 1.94 -1.78
N PHE A 119 5.31 1.36 -2.08
CA PHE A 119 6.13 1.70 -3.24
C PHE A 119 5.65 0.98 -4.50
N LYS A 120 4.51 1.42 -5.01
CA LYS A 120 3.71 0.75 -6.05
C LYS A 120 4.48 0.44 -7.33
N SER A 121 5.41 1.30 -7.75
CA SER A 121 6.18 1.16 -8.99
C SER A 121 7.59 0.58 -8.78
N SER A 122 7.97 0.24 -7.53
CA SER A 122 9.32 -0.20 -7.20
C SER A 122 9.52 -1.68 -7.47
N GLU A 123 10.42 -2.00 -8.38
CA GLU A 123 10.89 -3.37 -8.64
C GLU A 123 11.66 -3.93 -7.43
N ALA A 124 12.43 -3.10 -6.73
CA ALA A 124 13.18 -3.52 -5.56
C ALA A 124 12.24 -3.93 -4.40
N ALA A 125 11.19 -3.15 -4.16
CA ALA A 125 10.19 -3.49 -3.16
C ALA A 125 9.41 -4.77 -3.53
N LEU A 126 9.01 -4.92 -4.80
CA LEU A 126 8.35 -6.13 -5.28
C LEU A 126 9.23 -7.37 -5.11
N SER A 127 10.50 -7.29 -5.50
CA SER A 127 11.43 -8.42 -5.39
C SER A 127 11.62 -8.86 -3.94
N LEU A 128 11.73 -7.92 -2.99
CA LEU A 128 11.75 -8.22 -1.56
C LEU A 128 10.45 -8.88 -1.11
N LEU A 129 9.29 -8.35 -1.48
CA LEU A 129 8.02 -8.94 -1.10
C LEU A 129 7.88 -10.38 -1.61
N LEU A 130 8.24 -10.65 -2.87
CA LEU A 130 8.20 -12.00 -3.45
C LEU A 130 9.13 -12.97 -2.70
N GLU A 131 10.31 -12.51 -2.26
CA GLU A 131 11.24 -13.31 -1.46
C GLU A 131 10.58 -13.78 -0.15
N TYR A 132 9.88 -12.89 0.54
CA TYR A 132 9.21 -13.21 1.80
C TYR A 132 7.90 -14.00 1.64
N THR A 133 7.47 -14.31 0.41
CA THR A 133 6.36 -15.27 0.18
C THR A 133 6.83 -16.73 0.17
N LYS A 134 8.14 -17.01 0.11
CA LYS A 134 8.69 -18.37 -0.04
C LYS A 134 8.37 -19.27 1.15
N ALA A 135 8.39 -20.59 0.90
CA ALA A 135 8.34 -21.57 1.96
C ALA A 135 9.54 -21.42 2.92
N GLY A 136 9.35 -21.73 4.19
CA GLY A 136 10.38 -21.55 5.24
C GLY A 136 10.39 -20.19 5.90
N ILE A 137 9.75 -19.17 5.34
CA ILE A 137 9.53 -17.88 6.02
C ILE A 137 8.53 -18.08 7.17
N PRO A 138 8.77 -17.50 8.37
CA PRO A 138 7.82 -17.58 9.48
C PRO A 138 6.41 -17.18 9.04
N GLN A 139 5.42 -18.00 9.42
CA GLN A 139 4.07 -17.92 8.90
C GLN A 139 3.42 -16.52 8.99
N PRO A 140 3.44 -15.78 10.13
CA PRO A 140 2.83 -14.46 10.19
C PRO A 140 3.42 -13.49 9.17
N LEU A 141 4.74 -13.54 9.00
CA LEU A 141 5.47 -12.69 8.05
C LEU A 141 5.13 -13.06 6.60
N ARG A 142 5.14 -14.38 6.29
CA ARG A 142 4.80 -14.90 4.97
C ARG A 142 3.40 -14.51 4.53
N LEU A 143 2.40 -14.66 5.41
CA LEU A 143 1.01 -14.26 5.14
C LEU A 143 0.90 -12.75 4.89
N GLY A 144 1.68 -11.94 5.63
CA GLY A 144 1.79 -10.51 5.40
C GLY A 144 2.36 -10.20 4.01
N ALA A 145 3.45 -10.89 3.61
CA ALA A 145 4.08 -10.71 2.30
C ALA A 145 3.12 -11.08 1.15
N ILE A 146 2.41 -12.20 1.26
CA ILE A 146 1.42 -12.62 0.24
C ILE A 146 0.36 -11.52 0.02
N ARG A 147 -0.22 -10.96 1.09
CA ARG A 147 -1.19 -9.87 0.98
C ARG A 147 -0.57 -8.59 0.39
N SER A 148 0.67 -8.29 0.76
CA SER A 148 1.40 -7.11 0.29
C SER A 148 1.75 -7.19 -1.19
N VAL A 149 1.99 -8.38 -1.73
CA VAL A 149 2.18 -8.61 -3.17
C VAL A 149 0.92 -8.25 -3.97
N GLY A 150 -0.27 -8.54 -3.45
CA GLY A 150 -1.53 -8.07 -4.04
C GLY A 150 -1.65 -6.53 -4.02
N LYS A 151 -1.31 -5.92 -2.89
CA LYS A 151 -1.39 -4.46 -2.73
C LYS A 151 -0.43 -3.70 -3.66
N ILE A 152 0.80 -4.17 -3.84
CA ILE A 152 1.80 -3.49 -4.68
C ILE A 152 1.48 -3.61 -6.17
N SER A 153 0.67 -4.60 -6.58
CA SER A 153 0.38 -4.90 -7.99
C SER A 153 -0.24 -3.75 -8.76
N THR A 154 -1.00 -2.87 -8.11
CA THR A 154 -1.75 -1.76 -8.73
C THR A 154 -0.88 -0.70 -9.42
N GLY A 155 0.44 -0.70 -9.22
CA GLY A 155 1.37 0.22 -9.87
C GLY A 155 2.50 -0.48 -10.64
N GLN A 156 2.42 -1.80 -10.80
CA GLN A 156 3.46 -2.60 -11.43
C GLN A 156 3.31 -2.70 -12.95
N THR A 157 4.42 -2.98 -13.63
CA THR A 157 4.42 -3.26 -15.06
C THR A 157 3.66 -4.56 -15.38
N PRO A 158 3.15 -4.74 -16.62
CA PRO A 158 2.50 -5.99 -17.01
C PRO A 158 3.36 -7.24 -16.77
N ALA A 159 4.67 -7.17 -17.00
CA ALA A 159 5.59 -8.28 -16.74
C ALA A 159 5.67 -8.62 -15.25
N ASN A 160 5.67 -7.63 -14.37
CA ASN A 160 5.66 -7.83 -12.93
C ASN A 160 4.31 -8.36 -12.43
N ILE A 161 3.20 -7.93 -13.04
CA ILE A 161 1.88 -8.48 -12.75
C ILE A 161 1.83 -9.98 -13.06
N GLU A 162 2.41 -10.43 -14.18
CA GLU A 162 2.51 -11.86 -14.49
C GLU A 162 3.33 -12.60 -13.42
N ARG A 163 4.50 -12.09 -13.05
CA ARG A 163 5.32 -12.70 -11.97
C ARG A 163 4.56 -12.83 -10.64
N ILE A 164 3.74 -11.83 -10.32
CA ILE A 164 2.88 -11.84 -9.13
C ILE A 164 1.82 -12.94 -9.27
N LEU A 165 1.14 -13.00 -10.40
CA LEU A 165 0.08 -13.98 -10.67
C LEU A 165 0.61 -15.42 -10.64
N ASP A 166 1.76 -15.66 -11.28
CA ASP A 166 2.43 -16.97 -11.26
C ASP A 166 2.74 -17.41 -9.83
N ARG A 167 3.30 -16.48 -9.03
CA ARG A 167 3.61 -16.75 -7.63
C ARG A 167 2.37 -17.01 -6.78
N LEU A 168 1.31 -16.24 -6.95
CA LEU A 168 0.06 -16.44 -6.24
C LEU A 168 -0.64 -17.76 -6.66
N ALA A 169 -0.59 -18.11 -7.95
CA ALA A 169 -1.11 -19.38 -8.45
C ALA A 169 -0.34 -20.59 -7.92
N GLU A 170 0.97 -20.47 -7.75
CA GLU A 170 1.78 -21.51 -7.08
C GLU A 170 1.34 -21.69 -5.62
N ILE A 171 1.25 -20.59 -4.86
CA ILE A 171 0.88 -20.63 -3.44
C ILE A 171 -0.59 -21.05 -3.25
N ALA A 172 -1.48 -20.78 -4.20
CA ALA A 172 -2.89 -21.17 -4.17
C ALA A 172 -3.08 -22.71 -4.08
N ARG A 173 -2.08 -23.49 -4.48
CA ARG A 173 -2.10 -24.97 -4.38
C ARG A 173 -1.87 -25.48 -2.95
N GLU A 174 -1.43 -24.62 -2.05
CA GLU A 174 -1.25 -25.00 -0.65
C GLU A 174 -2.62 -25.14 0.02
N THR A 175 -2.76 -26.16 0.87
CA THR A 175 -4.04 -26.48 1.52
C THR A 175 -4.26 -25.79 2.86
N PHE A 176 -3.23 -25.10 3.37
CA PHE A 176 -3.34 -24.41 4.64
C PHE A 176 -4.30 -23.21 4.53
N PHE A 177 -5.36 -23.22 5.35
CA PHE A 177 -6.47 -22.26 5.29
C PHE A 177 -6.00 -20.79 5.27
N LEU A 178 -5.10 -20.39 6.18
CA LEU A 178 -4.67 -19.00 6.26
C LEU A 178 -3.84 -18.56 5.04
N THR A 179 -3.09 -19.50 4.41
CA THR A 179 -2.39 -19.24 3.16
C THR A 179 -3.37 -19.00 2.03
N GLN A 180 -4.40 -19.85 1.91
CA GLN A 180 -5.45 -19.66 0.90
C GLN A 180 -6.17 -18.32 1.10
N VAL A 181 -6.54 -17.97 2.34
CA VAL A 181 -7.13 -16.64 2.66
C VAL A 181 -6.20 -15.49 2.28
N ALA A 182 -4.89 -15.62 2.53
CA ALA A 182 -3.94 -14.57 2.15
C ALA A 182 -3.83 -14.41 0.63
N VAL A 183 -3.85 -15.53 -0.13
CA VAL A 183 -3.87 -15.52 -1.60
C VAL A 183 -5.14 -14.89 -2.14
N LEU A 184 -6.31 -15.27 -1.60
CA LEU A 184 -7.59 -14.67 -1.98
C LEU A 184 -7.59 -13.16 -1.76
N THR A 185 -7.13 -12.72 -0.58
CA THR A 185 -6.99 -11.28 -0.27
C THR A 185 -6.06 -10.58 -1.26
N ALA A 186 -4.94 -11.20 -1.63
CA ALA A 186 -3.99 -10.62 -2.58
C ALA A 186 -4.58 -10.50 -3.98
N LEU A 187 -5.20 -11.57 -4.49
CA LEU A 187 -5.85 -11.59 -5.80
C LEU A 187 -7.01 -10.59 -5.88
N GLY A 188 -7.80 -10.47 -4.80
CA GLY A 188 -8.91 -9.51 -4.71
C GLY A 188 -8.49 -8.04 -4.73
N GLN A 189 -7.21 -7.74 -4.50
CA GLN A 189 -6.64 -6.40 -4.62
C GLN A 189 -6.09 -6.10 -6.03
N MET A 190 -5.98 -7.12 -6.88
CA MET A 190 -5.45 -6.96 -8.23
C MET A 190 -6.53 -6.49 -9.21
N GLU A 191 -6.19 -5.54 -10.07
CA GLU A 191 -7.10 -4.96 -11.07
C GLU A 191 -6.90 -5.63 -12.44
N THR A 192 -6.85 -6.96 -12.46
CA THR A 192 -6.62 -7.74 -13.68
C THR A 192 -7.60 -8.91 -13.85
N PRO A 193 -8.16 -9.12 -15.06
CA PRO A 193 -9.04 -10.28 -15.34
C PRO A 193 -8.38 -11.63 -15.06
N LYS A 194 -7.04 -11.72 -15.15
CA LYS A 194 -6.31 -12.96 -14.90
C LYS A 194 -6.41 -13.43 -13.44
N ALA A 195 -6.55 -12.49 -12.50
CA ALA A 195 -6.80 -12.82 -11.09
C ALA A 195 -8.11 -13.59 -10.90
N ILE A 196 -9.15 -13.30 -11.70
CA ILE A 196 -10.44 -13.98 -11.66
C ILE A 196 -10.28 -15.46 -11.97
N GLY A 197 -9.47 -15.81 -12.98
CA GLY A 197 -9.23 -17.21 -13.33
C GLY A 197 -8.60 -18.02 -12.18
N ILE A 198 -7.65 -17.43 -11.46
CA ILE A 198 -7.01 -18.09 -10.30
C ILE A 198 -8.00 -18.21 -9.13
N LEU A 199 -8.79 -17.18 -8.86
CA LEU A 199 -9.84 -17.19 -7.83
C LEU A 199 -10.88 -18.29 -8.09
N GLN A 200 -11.38 -18.39 -9.33
CA GLN A 200 -12.34 -19.41 -9.74
C GLN A 200 -11.74 -20.82 -9.66
N SER A 201 -10.48 -20.99 -10.07
CA SER A 201 -9.78 -22.27 -9.94
C SER A 201 -9.68 -22.70 -8.49
N LEU A 202 -9.32 -21.78 -7.58
CA LEU A 202 -9.23 -22.07 -6.15
C LEU A 202 -10.62 -22.40 -5.56
N ALA A 203 -11.67 -21.66 -5.94
CA ALA A 203 -13.04 -21.93 -5.50
C ALA A 203 -13.52 -23.33 -5.91
N ASN A 204 -13.16 -23.77 -7.12
CA ASN A 204 -13.56 -25.08 -7.64
C ASN A 204 -12.77 -26.25 -7.04
N GLN A 205 -11.52 -26.02 -6.64
CA GLN A 205 -10.62 -27.06 -6.16
C GLN A 205 -10.66 -27.24 -4.63
N THR A 206 -11.04 -26.21 -3.89
CA THR A 206 -11.05 -26.27 -2.43
C THR A 206 -12.22 -27.09 -1.89
N ALA A 207 -11.92 -27.93 -0.90
CA ALA A 207 -12.96 -28.63 -0.13
C ALA A 207 -13.55 -27.75 0.99
N ASP A 208 -12.87 -26.65 1.38
CA ASP A 208 -13.31 -25.75 2.45
C ASP A 208 -14.34 -24.74 1.92
N GLY A 209 -15.58 -24.86 2.35
CA GLY A 209 -16.68 -23.97 1.93
C GLY A 209 -16.45 -22.49 2.29
N ARG A 210 -15.64 -22.20 3.32
CA ARG A 210 -15.30 -20.79 3.69
C ARG A 210 -14.36 -20.19 2.66
N VAL A 211 -13.37 -20.96 2.20
CA VAL A 211 -12.43 -20.56 1.15
C VAL A 211 -13.18 -20.33 -0.17
N ARG A 212 -14.09 -21.26 -0.52
CA ARG A 212 -14.91 -21.15 -1.73
C ARG A 212 -15.73 -19.87 -1.73
N ARG A 213 -16.51 -19.62 -0.66
CA ARG A 213 -17.33 -18.44 -0.53
C ARG A 213 -16.47 -17.16 -0.63
N TYR A 214 -15.34 -17.11 0.06
CA TYR A 214 -14.46 -15.96 0.01
C TYR A 214 -13.88 -15.73 -1.39
N ALA A 215 -13.52 -16.79 -2.11
CA ALA A 215 -13.08 -16.69 -3.50
C ALA A 215 -14.17 -16.08 -4.41
N GLU A 216 -15.41 -16.49 -4.26
CA GLU A 216 -16.57 -15.96 -5.01
C GLU A 216 -16.79 -14.46 -4.70
N GLU A 217 -16.67 -14.06 -3.43
CA GLU A 217 -16.74 -12.66 -3.00
C GLU A 217 -15.61 -11.82 -3.64
N GLU A 218 -14.37 -12.33 -3.65
CA GLU A 218 -13.23 -11.64 -4.27
C GLU A 218 -13.32 -11.59 -5.80
N VAL A 219 -13.89 -12.61 -6.48
CA VAL A 219 -14.22 -12.54 -7.91
C VAL A 219 -15.12 -11.35 -8.21
N SER A 220 -16.22 -11.23 -7.45
CA SER A 220 -17.17 -10.11 -7.61
C SER A 220 -16.50 -8.75 -7.39
N LYS A 221 -15.60 -8.66 -6.41
CA LYS A 221 -14.85 -7.44 -6.11
C LYS A 221 -13.89 -7.06 -7.25
N VAL A 222 -13.09 -8.01 -7.76
CA VAL A 222 -12.18 -7.78 -8.88
C VAL A 222 -12.96 -7.35 -10.13
N GLN A 223 -14.09 -8.00 -10.45
CA GLN A 223 -14.94 -7.62 -11.58
C GLN A 223 -15.45 -6.18 -11.45
N LYS A 224 -15.87 -5.78 -10.25
CA LYS A 224 -16.32 -4.42 -9.97
C LYS A 224 -15.20 -3.40 -10.13
N ASN A 225 -14.01 -3.70 -9.62
CA ASN A 225 -12.84 -2.83 -9.72
C ASN A 225 -12.43 -2.61 -11.18
N ILE A 226 -12.36 -3.67 -11.99
CA ILE A 226 -12.07 -3.60 -13.43
C ILE A 226 -13.13 -2.78 -14.16
N GLY A 227 -14.43 -2.95 -13.83
CA GLY A 227 -15.51 -2.17 -14.41
C GLY A 227 -15.40 -0.68 -14.09
N THR A 228 -15.08 -0.34 -12.86
CA THR A 228 -14.86 1.05 -12.41
C THR A 228 -13.67 1.69 -13.12
N ASP A 229 -12.57 0.97 -13.32
CA ASP A 229 -11.40 1.48 -14.03
C ASP A 229 -11.70 1.76 -15.52
N LYS A 230 -12.44 0.89 -16.19
CA LYS A 230 -12.92 1.13 -17.56
C LYS A 230 -13.78 2.39 -17.65
N THR A 231 -14.70 2.60 -16.72
CA THR A 231 -15.56 3.78 -16.67
C THR A 231 -14.76 5.06 -16.43
N LEU A 232 -13.79 5.02 -15.52
CA LEU A 232 -12.87 6.14 -15.26
C LEU A 232 -12.01 6.46 -16.47
N LYS A 233 -11.54 5.45 -17.20
CA LYS A 233 -10.77 5.63 -18.43
C LYS A 233 -11.61 6.29 -19.53
N GLN A 234 -12.84 5.82 -19.72
CA GLN A 234 -13.81 6.44 -20.66
C GLN A 234 -14.10 7.90 -20.29
N LEU A 235 -14.35 8.18 -19.01
CA LEU A 235 -14.58 9.55 -18.53
C LEU A 235 -13.38 10.48 -18.76
N ARG A 236 -12.16 9.97 -18.59
CA ARG A 236 -10.94 10.75 -18.91
C ARG A 236 -10.82 11.04 -20.40
N GLU A 237 -11.05 10.04 -21.23
CA GLU A 237 -11.02 10.20 -22.68
C GLU A 237 -12.07 11.22 -23.15
N GLU A 238 -13.30 11.18 -22.63
CA GLU A 238 -14.35 12.16 -22.89
C GLU A 238 -13.96 13.58 -22.41
N LEU A 239 -13.38 13.69 -21.22
CA LEU A 239 -12.91 14.96 -20.67
C LEU A 239 -11.81 15.60 -21.56
N ASP A 240 -10.89 14.80 -22.05
CA ASP A 240 -9.81 15.28 -22.91
C ASP A 240 -10.37 15.69 -24.29
N GLN A 241 -11.35 14.99 -24.85
CA GLN A 241 -12.07 15.40 -26.05
C GLN A 241 -12.80 16.72 -25.88
N ILE A 242 -13.51 16.92 -24.76
CA ILE A 242 -14.20 18.18 -24.46
C ILE A 242 -13.21 19.33 -24.30
N LYS A 243 -12.04 19.12 -23.66
CA LYS A 243 -10.99 20.15 -23.55
C LYS A 243 -10.47 20.55 -24.93
N GLN A 244 -10.24 19.59 -25.81
CA GLN A 244 -9.75 19.83 -27.16
C GLN A 244 -10.77 20.63 -28.00
N GLN A 245 -12.06 20.27 -27.92
CA GLN A 245 -13.14 21.01 -28.58
C GLN A 245 -13.27 22.44 -28.03
N ASN A 246 -13.15 22.63 -26.74
CA ASN A 246 -13.16 23.97 -26.12
C ASN A 246 -11.98 24.84 -26.60
N GLN A 247 -10.81 24.25 -26.78
CA GLN A 247 -9.62 24.94 -27.27
C GLN A 247 -9.77 25.36 -28.75
N GLU A 248 -10.36 24.47 -29.58
CA GLU A 248 -10.72 24.79 -30.96
C GLU A 248 -11.77 25.90 -31.05
N LEU A 249 -12.82 25.86 -30.24
CA LEU A 249 -13.85 26.89 -30.19
C LEU A 249 -13.28 28.23 -29.77
N LYS A 250 -12.39 28.29 -28.78
CA LYS A 250 -11.67 29.50 -28.38
C LYS A 250 -10.86 30.09 -29.53
N SER A 251 -10.08 29.26 -30.24
CA SER A 251 -9.29 29.70 -31.39
C SER A 251 -10.17 30.24 -32.54
N ARG A 252 -11.35 29.62 -32.75
CA ARG A 252 -12.30 30.11 -33.76
C ARG A 252 -12.93 31.45 -33.35
N LEU A 253 -13.25 31.65 -32.07
CA LEU A 253 -13.75 32.89 -31.51
C LEU A 253 -12.73 34.04 -31.66
N GLU A 254 -11.48 33.80 -31.27
CA GLU A 254 -10.37 34.73 -31.43
C GLU A 254 -10.17 35.13 -32.89
N ASN A 255 -10.24 34.18 -33.83
CA ASN A 255 -10.15 34.42 -35.25
C ASN A 255 -11.33 35.25 -35.82
N LEU A 256 -12.55 35.06 -35.29
CA LEU A 256 -13.72 35.85 -35.69
C LEU A 256 -13.67 37.28 -35.14
N GLU A 257 -13.23 37.46 -33.90
CA GLU A 257 -13.01 38.77 -33.31
C GLU A 257 -11.91 39.57 -34.03
N ALA A 258 -10.84 38.90 -34.47
CA ALA A 258 -9.78 39.52 -35.25
C ALA A 258 -10.25 39.95 -36.66
N LYS A 259 -11.26 39.28 -37.24
CA LYS A 259 -11.85 39.65 -38.56
C LYS A 259 -12.93 40.72 -38.49
N SER A 260 -13.45 40.99 -37.29
CA SER A 260 -14.50 42.01 -37.08
C SER A 260 -13.95 43.39 -36.69
N LYS A 261 -12.65 43.49 -36.51
CA LYS A 261 -11.88 44.76 -36.39
C LYS A 261 -11.24 45.16 -37.70
#